data_c4684f8c69cc230350c93175ae2bc2c0
#
_entry.id   c4684f8c69cc230350c93175ae2bc2c0
#
_cell.length_a   1.000
_cell.length_b   1.000
_cell.length_c   1.000
_cell.angle_alpha   90.00
_cell.angle_beta   90.00
_cell.angle_gamma   90.00
#
_symmetry.space_group_name_H-M   'P 1'
#
loop_
_entity.id
_entity.type
_entity.pdbx_description
1 polymer ?
#
loop_
_entity_poly.entity_id
_entity_poly.type
_entity_poly.pdbx_seq_one_letter_code
_entity_poly.pdbx_strand_id
1 'polypeptide(L)'
;IASVVPQVLNQMKTGLKKLFGKPILVVGPGIKTGLNIRIDNPAQTGSDLVVGCVAALKLRTPPLIVVGMGTATTLMVLDKNGAMIGGSISPGVRISMEALTERAALLPGLQLDQPRRAIGRNTIECMRSGILNGAAAMLDGMIARMEEELGEKATVVVTGRIGQYVVPLCRTPMLYD
;
A
#
# COMPACT_ATOMS: atom_id res chain seq x y z
N ILE A 1 -11.95 13.72 -2.94
CA ILE A 1 -12.09 12.48 -2.17
C ILE A 1 -11.69 11.33 -3.08
N ALA A 2 -10.82 10.44 -2.63
CA ALA A 2 -10.58 9.13 -3.22
C ALA A 2 -11.05 8.07 -2.22
N SER A 3 -11.95 7.18 -2.61
CA SER A 3 -12.47 6.13 -1.75
C SER A 3 -12.97 4.96 -2.58
N VAL A 4 -12.66 3.77 -2.12
CA VAL A 4 -13.15 2.50 -2.68
C VAL A 4 -14.32 1.92 -1.85
N VAL A 5 -14.85 2.69 -0.88
CA VAL A 5 -15.99 2.30 -0.02
C VAL A 5 -17.19 3.18 -0.35
N PRO A 6 -18.15 2.71 -1.17
CA PRO A 6 -19.27 3.52 -1.66
C PRO A 6 -20.16 4.09 -0.55
N GLN A 7 -20.39 3.32 0.52
CA GLN A 7 -21.25 3.74 1.63
C GLN A 7 -20.68 4.95 2.38
N VAL A 8 -19.35 4.99 2.57
CA VAL A 8 -18.65 6.09 3.25
C VAL A 8 -18.56 7.31 2.33
N LEU A 9 -18.39 7.11 1.03
CA LEU A 9 -18.21 8.17 0.06
C LEU A 9 -19.36 9.19 0.04
N ASN A 10 -20.60 8.70 0.02
CA ASN A 10 -21.79 9.56 -0.02
C ASN A 10 -21.96 10.39 1.26
N GLN A 11 -21.70 9.79 2.42
CA GLN A 11 -21.75 10.46 3.71
C GLN A 11 -20.68 11.53 3.81
N MET A 12 -19.43 11.21 3.44
CA MET A 12 -18.32 12.15 3.42
C MET A 12 -18.57 13.32 2.46
N LYS A 13 -19.05 13.04 1.24
CA LYS A 13 -19.38 14.08 0.25
C LYS A 13 -20.41 15.06 0.79
N THR A 14 -21.47 14.54 1.42
CA THR A 14 -22.53 15.37 2.01
C THR A 14 -22.01 16.20 3.20
N GLY A 15 -21.26 15.57 4.10
CA GLY A 15 -20.68 16.26 5.26
C GLY A 15 -19.69 17.34 4.89
N LEU A 16 -18.75 17.05 3.98
CA LEU A 16 -17.77 18.03 3.51
C LEU A 16 -18.41 19.19 2.73
N LYS A 17 -19.45 18.92 1.93
CA LYS A 17 -20.19 19.97 1.24
C LYS A 17 -20.88 20.93 2.24
N LYS A 18 -21.45 20.37 3.32
CA LYS A 18 -22.05 21.19 4.39
C LYS A 18 -21.02 22.04 5.15
N LEU A 19 -19.85 21.44 5.44
CA LEU A 19 -18.78 22.10 6.19
C LEU A 19 -18.10 23.23 5.41
N PHE A 20 -17.78 23.00 4.15
CA PHE A 20 -16.94 23.90 3.37
C PHE A 20 -17.70 24.75 2.35
N GLY A 21 -18.96 24.42 2.04
CA GLY A 21 -19.77 25.14 1.03
C GLY A 21 -19.19 25.08 -0.39
N LYS A 22 -18.19 24.23 -0.64
CA LYS A 22 -17.46 24.13 -1.91
C LYS A 22 -17.81 22.85 -2.67
N PRO A 23 -17.65 22.84 -4.01
CA PRO A 23 -17.75 21.62 -4.79
C PRO A 23 -16.73 20.58 -4.32
N ILE A 24 -17.15 19.33 -4.18
CA ILE A 24 -16.31 18.23 -3.77
C ILE A 24 -15.91 17.42 -5.00
N LEU A 25 -14.61 17.39 -5.30
CA LEU A 25 -14.05 16.51 -6.32
C LEU A 25 -13.95 15.09 -5.78
N VAL A 26 -14.57 14.15 -6.47
CA VAL A 26 -14.47 12.71 -6.18
C VAL A 26 -13.64 12.06 -7.28
N VAL A 27 -12.51 11.48 -6.91
CA VAL A 27 -11.66 10.75 -7.86
C VAL A 27 -12.29 9.40 -8.14
N GLY A 28 -12.54 9.13 -9.42
CA GLY A 28 -13.18 7.90 -9.88
C GLY A 28 -13.08 7.78 -11.41
N PRO A 29 -13.71 6.75 -12.01
CA PRO A 29 -13.69 6.55 -13.45
C PRO A 29 -14.13 7.81 -14.20
N GLY A 30 -13.40 8.16 -15.27
CA GLY A 30 -13.69 9.34 -16.10
C GLY A 30 -13.00 10.65 -15.65
N ILE A 31 -12.37 10.71 -14.49
CA ILE A 31 -11.57 11.87 -14.11
C ILE A 31 -10.19 11.80 -14.77
N LYS A 32 -9.83 12.86 -15.50
CA LYS A 32 -8.51 13.02 -16.08
C LYS A 32 -7.48 13.32 -14.99
N THR A 33 -6.77 12.29 -14.54
CA THR A 33 -5.70 12.41 -13.53
C THR A 33 -4.33 12.72 -14.13
N GLY A 34 -4.18 12.55 -15.45
CA GLY A 34 -2.91 12.62 -16.16
C GLY A 34 -2.08 11.33 -16.07
N LEU A 35 -2.50 10.35 -15.29
CA LEU A 35 -1.85 9.04 -15.22
C LEU A 35 -2.22 8.20 -16.45
N ASN A 36 -1.20 7.72 -17.16
CA ASN A 36 -1.37 6.73 -18.22
C ASN A 36 -1.49 5.34 -17.58
N ILE A 37 -2.66 4.72 -17.68
CA ILE A 37 -2.95 3.40 -17.08
C ILE A 37 -2.97 2.36 -18.19
N ARG A 38 -2.01 1.42 -18.18
CA ARG A 38 -1.81 0.37 -19.16
C ARG A 38 -2.02 -1.02 -18.56
N ILE A 39 -3.12 -1.21 -17.87
CA ILE A 39 -3.58 -2.50 -17.36
C ILE A 39 -4.79 -2.96 -18.16
N ASP A 40 -5.12 -4.25 -18.12
CA ASP A 40 -6.19 -4.84 -18.93
C ASP A 40 -7.57 -4.19 -18.70
N ASN A 41 -7.89 -3.82 -17.46
CA ASN A 41 -9.14 -3.16 -17.12
C ASN A 41 -8.91 -1.93 -16.23
N PRO A 42 -8.61 -0.76 -16.82
CA PRO A 42 -8.37 0.48 -16.07
C PRO A 42 -9.53 0.93 -15.19
N ALA A 43 -10.77 0.57 -15.56
CA ALA A 43 -11.98 0.96 -14.82
C ALA A 43 -12.10 0.25 -13.46
N GLN A 44 -11.41 -0.86 -13.27
CA GLN A 44 -11.37 -1.61 -12.00
C GLN A 44 -10.27 -1.13 -11.05
N THR A 45 -9.42 -0.19 -11.48
CA THR A 45 -8.36 0.35 -10.63
C THR A 45 -8.95 1.19 -9.51
N GLY A 46 -8.61 0.86 -8.28
CA GLY A 46 -9.00 1.64 -7.11
C GLY A 46 -8.53 3.09 -7.22
N SER A 47 -9.39 4.04 -6.89
CA SER A 47 -9.07 5.47 -6.97
C SER A 47 -7.93 5.87 -6.02
N ASP A 48 -7.76 5.18 -4.92
CA ASP A 48 -6.65 5.33 -3.97
C ASP A 48 -5.30 4.96 -4.60
N LEU A 49 -5.24 3.87 -5.37
CA LEU A 49 -4.04 3.47 -6.11
C LEU A 49 -3.65 4.52 -7.16
N VAL A 50 -4.65 5.01 -7.91
CA VAL A 50 -4.44 6.06 -8.92
C VAL A 50 -3.87 7.33 -8.29
N VAL A 51 -4.46 7.79 -7.19
CA VAL A 51 -4.02 9.00 -6.48
C VAL A 51 -2.60 8.84 -5.94
N GLY A 52 -2.27 7.68 -5.37
CA GLY A 52 -0.93 7.37 -4.89
C GLY A 52 0.12 7.42 -6.01
N CYS A 53 -0.18 6.82 -7.17
CA CYS A 53 0.70 6.86 -8.34
C CYS A 53 0.88 8.28 -8.90
N VAL A 54 -0.20 9.06 -8.98
CA VAL A 54 -0.13 10.46 -9.44
C VAL A 54 0.73 11.32 -8.49
N ALA A 55 0.56 11.13 -7.18
CA ALA A 55 1.36 11.83 -6.18
C ALA A 55 2.85 11.45 -6.30
N ALA A 56 3.16 10.16 -6.40
CA ALA A 56 4.52 9.67 -6.55
C ALA A 56 5.21 10.24 -7.80
N LEU A 57 4.52 10.29 -8.96
CA LEU A 57 5.05 10.88 -10.20
C LEU A 57 5.33 12.38 -10.10
N LYS A 58 4.62 13.10 -9.25
CA LYS A 58 4.90 14.53 -9.01
C LYS A 58 6.12 14.75 -8.14
N LEU A 59 6.46 13.79 -7.30
CA LEU A 59 7.53 13.91 -6.31
C LEU A 59 8.83 13.24 -6.76
N ARG A 60 8.75 12.25 -7.64
CA ARG A 60 9.87 11.38 -8.03
C ARG A 60 9.85 11.07 -9.53
N THR A 61 11.04 10.84 -10.05
CA THR A 61 11.23 10.43 -11.46
C THR A 61 11.02 8.92 -11.60
N PRO A 62 10.24 8.45 -12.59
CA PRO A 62 10.07 7.04 -12.88
C PRO A 62 11.37 6.40 -13.45
N PRO A 63 11.52 5.05 -13.39
CA PRO A 63 10.48 4.09 -12.95
C PRO A 63 10.27 4.10 -11.44
N LEU A 64 9.02 3.82 -11.03
CA LEU A 64 8.62 3.83 -9.62
C LEU A 64 7.89 2.54 -9.23
N ILE A 65 8.07 2.12 -7.99
CA ILE A 65 7.18 1.17 -7.31
C ILE A 65 6.52 1.90 -6.16
N VAL A 66 5.21 2.07 -6.24
CA VAL A 66 4.41 2.75 -5.21
C VAL A 66 3.79 1.71 -4.30
N VAL A 67 4.20 1.71 -3.04
CA VAL A 67 3.74 0.76 -2.02
C VAL A 67 2.70 1.45 -1.14
N GLY A 68 1.48 0.93 -1.14
CA GLY A 68 0.42 1.34 -0.22
C GLY A 68 0.27 0.36 0.94
N MET A 69 0.44 0.81 2.17
CA MET A 69 0.32 -0.04 3.37
C MET A 69 -0.91 0.33 4.20
N GLY A 70 -2.05 -0.18 3.79
CA GLY A 70 -3.37 0.03 4.42
C GLY A 70 -4.06 -1.27 4.83
N THR A 71 -5.35 -1.36 4.51
CA THR A 71 -6.16 -2.59 4.64
C THR A 71 -5.55 -3.72 3.82
N ALA A 72 -5.15 -3.45 2.59
CA ALA A 72 -4.28 -4.28 1.79
C ALA A 72 -2.87 -3.68 1.73
N THR A 73 -1.86 -4.49 1.46
CA THR A 73 -0.55 -4.04 1.01
C THR A 73 -0.53 -4.14 -0.51
N THR A 74 -0.34 -3.02 -1.18
CA THR A 74 -0.35 -2.90 -2.64
C THR A 74 0.99 -2.42 -3.15
N LEU A 75 1.46 -2.97 -4.25
CA LEU A 75 2.65 -2.50 -4.97
C LEU A 75 2.21 -2.18 -6.40
N MET A 76 2.27 -0.93 -6.80
CA MET A 76 1.93 -0.49 -8.15
C MET A 76 3.19 -0.06 -8.89
N VAL A 77 3.36 -0.56 -10.11
CA VAL A 77 4.55 -0.33 -10.93
C VAL A 77 4.28 0.72 -11.99
N LEU A 78 5.15 1.72 -12.03
CA LEU A 78 5.18 2.77 -13.05
C LEU A 78 6.46 2.60 -13.87
N ASP A 79 6.31 2.38 -15.17
CA ASP A 79 7.43 2.23 -16.10
C ASP A 79 8.24 3.53 -16.26
N LYS A 80 9.36 3.49 -16.97
CA LYS A 80 10.21 4.65 -17.24
C LYS A 80 9.50 5.84 -17.91
N ASN A 81 8.34 5.61 -18.53
CA ASN A 81 7.51 6.66 -19.13
C ASN A 81 6.45 7.19 -18.15
N GLY A 82 6.42 6.69 -16.92
CA GLY A 82 5.42 7.02 -15.90
C GLY A 82 4.06 6.38 -16.14
N ALA A 83 3.97 5.37 -17.00
CA ALA A 83 2.73 4.62 -17.21
C ALA A 83 2.59 3.55 -16.13
N MET A 84 1.41 3.45 -15.53
CA MET A 84 1.06 2.39 -14.60
C MET A 84 0.79 1.10 -15.38
N ILE A 85 1.67 0.13 -15.23
CA ILE A 85 1.67 -1.10 -16.03
C ILE A 85 1.12 -2.31 -15.29
N GLY A 86 0.93 -2.23 -13.98
CA GLY A 86 0.41 -3.32 -13.17
C GLY A 86 0.84 -3.21 -11.72
N GLY A 87 0.68 -4.31 -10.98
CA GLY A 87 1.09 -4.36 -9.60
C GLY A 87 0.67 -5.65 -8.89
N SER A 88 0.81 -5.66 -7.58
CA SER A 88 0.35 -6.76 -6.72
C SER A 88 -0.47 -6.25 -5.55
N ILE A 89 -1.37 -7.09 -5.07
CA ILE A 89 -2.21 -6.84 -3.90
C ILE A 89 -2.07 -8.04 -2.97
N SER A 90 -1.73 -7.79 -1.72
CA SER A 90 -1.63 -8.81 -0.67
C SER A 90 -2.39 -8.38 0.59
N PRO A 91 -2.68 -9.29 1.52
CA PRO A 91 -3.28 -8.91 2.79
C PRO A 91 -2.43 -7.88 3.51
N GLY A 92 -3.07 -6.84 4.05
CA GLY A 92 -2.38 -5.87 4.89
C GLY A 92 -1.91 -6.48 6.21
N VAL A 93 -0.89 -5.87 6.81
CA VAL A 93 -0.29 -6.34 8.07
C VAL A 93 -1.34 -6.51 9.19
N ARG A 94 -2.28 -5.57 9.29
CA ARG A 94 -3.34 -5.63 10.30
C ARG A 94 -4.30 -6.79 10.06
N ILE A 95 -4.75 -6.98 8.82
CA ILE A 95 -5.61 -8.13 8.44
C ILE A 95 -4.88 -9.45 8.71
N SER A 96 -3.60 -9.54 8.36
CA SER A 96 -2.80 -10.76 8.61
C SER A 96 -2.72 -11.06 10.11
N MET A 97 -2.55 -10.05 10.93
CA MET A 97 -2.51 -10.17 12.39
C MET A 97 -3.87 -10.61 12.95
N GLU A 98 -4.95 -9.96 12.52
CA GLU A 98 -6.32 -10.27 12.93
C GLU A 98 -6.70 -11.70 12.53
N ALA A 99 -6.46 -12.08 11.28
CA ALA A 99 -6.73 -13.42 10.78
C ALA A 99 -5.98 -14.51 11.58
N LEU A 100 -4.73 -14.22 11.98
CA LEU A 100 -3.95 -15.16 12.78
C LEU A 100 -4.54 -15.34 14.19
N THR A 101 -4.97 -14.25 14.84
CA THR A 101 -5.57 -14.29 16.18
C THR A 101 -6.99 -14.86 16.18
N GLU A 102 -7.77 -14.60 15.15
CA GLU A 102 -9.15 -15.11 15.03
C GLU A 102 -9.22 -16.59 14.67
N ARG A 103 -8.26 -17.09 13.88
CA ARG A 103 -8.27 -18.45 13.35
C ARG A 103 -7.43 -19.45 14.14
N ALA A 104 -6.50 -18.97 14.97
CA ALA A 104 -5.64 -19.83 15.79
C ALA A 104 -5.99 -19.68 17.26
N ALA A 105 -6.75 -20.63 17.79
CA ALA A 105 -7.35 -20.59 19.13
C ALA A 105 -6.38 -20.38 20.30
N LEU A 106 -5.09 -20.68 20.12
CA LEU A 106 -4.05 -20.54 21.15
C LEU A 106 -3.21 -19.27 20.99
N LEU A 107 -3.45 -18.45 19.97
CA LEU A 107 -2.68 -17.24 19.74
C LEU A 107 -3.39 -16.03 20.36
N PRO A 108 -2.70 -15.30 21.26
CA PRO A 108 -3.31 -14.15 21.92
C PRO A 108 -3.39 -12.94 20.98
N GLY A 109 -4.24 -11.96 21.34
CA GLY A 109 -4.27 -10.66 20.68
C GLY A 109 -2.90 -9.96 20.74
N LEU A 110 -2.52 -9.29 19.67
CA LEU A 110 -1.24 -8.65 19.50
C LEU A 110 -1.39 -7.16 19.16
N GLN A 111 -0.57 -6.32 19.77
CA GLN A 111 -0.39 -4.94 19.32
C GLN A 111 0.81 -4.83 18.37
N LEU A 112 0.67 -3.99 17.35
CA LEU A 112 1.76 -3.70 16.41
C LEU A 112 2.84 -2.89 17.13
N ASP A 113 4.01 -3.51 17.24
CA ASP A 113 5.18 -2.95 17.89
C ASP A 113 6.44 -3.51 17.21
N GLN A 114 7.54 -2.79 17.22
CA GLN A 114 8.76 -3.24 16.55
C GLN A 114 9.27 -4.57 17.11
N PRO A 115 9.58 -5.56 16.25
CA PRO A 115 10.18 -6.81 16.69
C PRO A 115 11.63 -6.54 17.13
N ARG A 116 12.00 -7.04 18.31
CA ARG A 116 13.37 -6.91 18.81
C ARG A 116 14.38 -7.78 18.06
N ARG A 117 13.90 -8.86 17.44
CA ARG A 117 14.70 -9.88 16.74
C ARG A 117 13.85 -10.66 15.74
N ALA A 118 14.50 -11.27 14.77
CA ALA A 118 13.80 -12.15 13.82
C ALA A 118 13.38 -13.49 14.44
N ILE A 119 14.19 -14.03 15.36
CA ILE A 119 13.90 -15.28 16.07
C ILE A 119 13.24 -14.94 17.41
N GLY A 120 11.90 -15.00 17.48
CA GLY A 120 11.15 -14.83 18.73
C GLY A 120 11.40 -15.97 19.70
N ARG A 121 11.33 -15.70 21.01
CA ARG A 121 11.53 -16.67 22.10
C ARG A 121 10.27 -17.02 22.88
N ASN A 122 9.16 -16.37 22.56
CA ASN A 122 7.83 -16.65 23.07
C ASN A 122 6.80 -16.39 21.98
N THR A 123 5.56 -16.81 22.19
CA THR A 123 4.47 -16.69 21.19
C THR A 123 4.30 -15.27 20.68
N ILE A 124 4.27 -14.27 21.54
CA ILE A 124 4.10 -12.85 21.16
C ILE A 124 5.25 -12.38 20.29
N GLU A 125 6.50 -12.67 20.65
CA GLU A 125 7.67 -12.32 19.85
C GLU A 125 7.67 -13.04 18.49
N CYS A 126 7.29 -14.32 18.46
CA CYS A 126 7.20 -15.09 17.22
C CYS A 126 6.14 -14.51 16.28
N MET A 127 4.95 -14.20 16.80
CA MET A 127 3.87 -13.59 16.03
C MET A 127 4.28 -12.21 15.49
N ARG A 128 4.82 -11.35 16.34
CA ARG A 128 5.28 -10.01 15.96
C ARG A 128 6.35 -10.07 14.89
N SER A 129 7.34 -10.94 15.07
CA SER A 129 8.40 -11.14 14.09
C SER A 129 7.85 -11.70 12.77
N GLY A 130 7.02 -12.73 12.82
CA GLY A 130 6.44 -13.34 11.61
C GLY A 130 5.62 -12.35 10.81
N ILE A 131 4.82 -11.51 11.46
CA ILE A 131 3.98 -10.50 10.80
C ILE A 131 4.82 -9.36 10.23
N LEU A 132 5.70 -8.74 11.01
CA LEU A 132 6.40 -7.53 10.57
C LEU A 132 7.65 -7.83 9.73
N ASN A 133 8.52 -8.74 10.17
CA ASN A 133 9.66 -9.15 9.34
C ASN A 133 9.19 -9.93 8.10
N GLY A 134 8.09 -10.70 8.21
CA GLY A 134 7.46 -11.36 7.07
C GLY A 134 6.94 -10.37 6.03
N ALA A 135 6.29 -9.29 6.47
CA ALA A 135 5.83 -8.21 5.58
C ALA A 135 7.03 -7.50 4.91
N ALA A 136 8.09 -7.21 5.67
CA ALA A 136 9.31 -6.59 5.12
C ALA A 136 9.98 -7.51 4.08
N ALA A 137 10.13 -8.79 4.39
CA ALA A 137 10.72 -9.77 3.46
C ALA A 137 9.87 -9.95 2.19
N MET A 138 8.53 -9.91 2.32
CA MET A 138 7.60 -9.93 1.19
C MET A 138 7.81 -8.69 0.31
N LEU A 139 7.90 -7.49 0.89
CA LEU A 139 8.17 -6.26 0.14
C LEU A 139 9.51 -6.36 -0.60
N ASP A 140 10.59 -6.68 0.11
CA ASP A 140 11.93 -6.83 -0.51
C ASP A 140 11.91 -7.84 -1.66
N GLY A 141 11.29 -9.01 -1.45
CA GLY A 141 11.20 -10.04 -2.46
C GLY A 141 10.32 -9.69 -3.65
N MET A 142 9.21 -8.97 -3.45
CA MET A 142 8.33 -8.53 -4.53
C MET A 142 8.97 -7.40 -5.34
N ILE A 143 9.60 -6.44 -4.68
CA ILE A 143 10.30 -5.36 -5.35
C ILE A 143 11.40 -5.92 -6.24
N ALA A 144 12.22 -6.85 -5.73
CA ALA A 144 13.28 -7.48 -6.53
C ALA A 144 12.73 -8.16 -7.80
N ARG A 145 11.61 -8.89 -7.69
CA ARG A 145 10.95 -9.54 -8.84
C ARG A 145 10.38 -8.53 -9.84
N MET A 146 9.78 -7.44 -9.33
CA MET A 146 9.24 -6.39 -10.18
C MET A 146 10.35 -5.64 -10.94
N GLU A 147 11.48 -5.37 -10.28
CA GLU A 147 12.65 -4.76 -10.91
C GLU A 147 13.28 -5.69 -11.97
N GLU A 148 13.33 -6.99 -11.70
CA GLU A 148 13.79 -8.00 -12.66
C GLU A 148 12.89 -8.03 -13.91
N GLU A 149 11.55 -7.98 -13.73
CA GLU A 149 10.59 -7.93 -14.83
C GLU A 149 10.65 -6.58 -15.60
N LEU A 150 10.88 -5.47 -14.90
CA LEU A 150 11.11 -4.15 -15.51
C LEU A 150 12.42 -4.09 -16.30
N GLY A 151 13.42 -4.89 -15.96
CA GLY A 151 14.78 -4.84 -16.49
C GLY A 151 15.61 -3.67 -15.97
N GLU A 152 15.12 -2.92 -14.98
CA GLU A 152 15.80 -1.76 -14.39
C GLU A 152 15.39 -1.54 -12.93
N LYS A 153 16.23 -0.78 -12.20
CA LYS A 153 15.92 -0.41 -10.81
C LYS A 153 14.86 0.68 -10.76
N ALA A 154 13.98 0.58 -9.76
CA ALA A 154 12.91 1.55 -9.54
C ALA A 154 13.10 2.30 -8.21
N THR A 155 12.67 3.55 -8.17
CA THR A 155 12.53 4.25 -6.89
C THR A 155 11.28 3.74 -6.18
N VAL A 156 11.46 3.27 -4.95
CA VAL A 156 10.35 2.74 -4.13
C VAL A 156 9.81 3.83 -3.22
N VAL A 157 8.54 4.14 -3.36
CA VAL A 157 7.83 5.12 -2.53
C VAL A 157 6.77 4.38 -1.71
N VAL A 158 6.79 4.56 -0.40
CA VAL A 158 5.87 3.88 0.53
C VAL A 158 4.96 4.90 1.19
N THR A 159 3.67 4.62 1.23
CA THR A 159 2.68 5.41 1.96
C THR A 159 1.79 4.51 2.83
N GLY A 160 1.10 5.12 3.78
CA GLY A 160 0.21 4.42 4.70
C GLY A 160 0.82 4.21 6.09
N ARG A 161 -0.01 4.39 7.13
CA ARG A 161 0.41 4.42 8.53
C ARG A 161 1.15 3.16 9.02
N ILE A 162 0.92 2.02 8.36
CA ILE A 162 1.60 0.76 8.71
C ILE A 162 3.06 0.77 8.25
N GLY A 163 3.40 1.57 7.23
CA GLY A 163 4.76 1.71 6.72
C GLY A 163 5.80 2.01 7.81
N GLN A 164 5.46 2.82 8.81
CA GLN A 164 6.35 3.14 9.94
C GLN A 164 6.88 1.92 10.70
N TYR A 165 6.15 0.80 10.71
CA TYR A 165 6.56 -0.43 11.37
C TYR A 165 7.34 -1.38 10.47
N VAL A 166 7.11 -1.33 9.16
CA VAL A 166 7.65 -2.30 8.20
C VAL A 166 8.87 -1.77 7.47
N VAL A 167 8.84 -0.52 7.00
CA VAL A 167 9.95 0.09 6.24
C VAL A 167 11.30 0.00 6.95
N PRO A 168 11.41 0.25 8.28
CA PRO A 168 12.68 0.10 8.99
C PRO A 168 13.25 -1.31 9.02
N LEU A 169 12.44 -2.33 8.69
CA LEU A 169 12.84 -3.74 8.66
C LEU A 169 13.20 -4.21 7.24
N CYS A 170 12.91 -3.42 6.22
CA CYS A 170 13.21 -3.72 4.84
C CYS A 170 14.71 -3.54 4.55
N ARG A 171 15.22 -4.34 3.60
CA ARG A 171 16.59 -4.22 3.08
C ARG A 171 16.66 -3.29 1.88
N THR A 172 15.59 -3.25 1.09
CA THR A 172 15.47 -2.35 -0.05
C THR A 172 15.33 -0.92 0.43
N PRO A 173 16.11 0.04 -0.09
CA PRO A 173 15.93 1.46 0.20
C PRO A 173 14.55 1.94 -0.25
N MET A 174 13.79 2.55 0.65
CA MET A 174 12.44 3.00 0.41
C MET A 174 12.26 4.43 0.93
N LEU A 175 11.52 5.24 0.19
CA LEU A 175 11.11 6.58 0.59
C LEU A 175 9.73 6.47 1.23
N TYR A 176 9.66 6.69 2.54
CA TYR A 176 8.40 6.67 3.28
C TYR A 176 7.86 8.08 3.46
N ASP A 177 6.59 8.30 3.04
CA ASP A 177 5.90 9.58 3.08
C ASP A 177 4.50 9.47 3.71
#